data_fb536fe9ee78563c1d7ae9476be366f4
#
_entry.id   fb536fe9ee78563c1d7ae9476be366f4
#
_cell.length_a   1.000
_cell.length_b   1.000
_cell.length_c   1.000
_cell.angle_alpha   90.00
_cell.angle_beta   90.00
_cell.angle_gamma   90.00
#
_symmetry.space_group_name_H-M   'P 1'
#
loop_
_entity.id
_entity.type
_entity.pdbx_description
1 polymer ?
#
loop_
_entity_poly.entity_id
_entity_poly.type
_entity_poly.pdbx_seq_one_letter_code
_entity_poly.pdbx_strand_id
1 'polypeptide(L)'
;MITKPGQGCCLANVSYSRTLNQHHAFPDDRVEFQVEIVNRKPLPLTSLRVVETVAAALDWGDTPFQYHEKPSLRLLERTTSLRWYEALRWRYQVRCPQRGAFAFGPTTLQAGDPFGFTTQELTVTNLIELVVYPRLLPLAELGLTARHPLGDVRSRQWLFADPIRTIGARDYRQDDPLKSIHWTATAHSGRLQTRVYEPTTSLELLIFLDLDTFTHYWEGTDPAQVERAISAAATLAKVGLEERYSVGLIVNGMQERQDGIIRIRPGRSLVQLDRIFDALARLVPYSVLPMASLLRQVTGALPWGTTVLLISAIAPEGLRASLLQVRESGHPTIWLALGEQRPPDVPGVQIRHAPPTSAFGRAGTTRLVVGGEER
;
A
#
# COMPACT_ATOMS: atom_id res chain seq x y z
N MET A 1 -21.60 -20.38 -9.66
CA MET A 1 -22.83 -20.94 -10.24
C MET A 1 -23.95 -20.67 -9.25
N ILE A 2 -24.75 -19.63 -9.45
CA ILE A 2 -25.83 -19.26 -8.51
C ILE A 2 -27.13 -19.24 -9.32
N THR A 3 -27.86 -20.33 -9.23
CA THR A 3 -29.28 -20.37 -9.66
C THR A 3 -30.14 -20.26 -8.43
N LYS A 4 -30.83 -19.15 -8.22
CA LYS A 4 -31.93 -19.04 -7.24
C LYS A 4 -33.21 -19.67 -7.88
N PRO A 5 -33.89 -20.60 -7.20
CA PRO A 5 -35.20 -21.10 -7.64
C PRO A 5 -36.25 -19.99 -7.44
N GLY A 6 -37.01 -19.70 -8.49
CA GLY A 6 -38.10 -18.70 -8.47
C GLY A 6 -38.03 -17.65 -9.57
N GLN A 7 -37.13 -17.75 -10.54
CA GLN A 7 -36.98 -16.79 -11.62
C GLN A 7 -37.86 -17.21 -12.83
N GLY A 8 -38.60 -16.26 -13.38
CA GLY A 8 -39.42 -16.46 -14.54
C GLY A 8 -38.67 -16.94 -15.79
N CYS A 9 -39.35 -17.40 -16.82
CA CYS A 9 -38.83 -18.16 -17.95
C CYS A 9 -37.65 -17.49 -18.72
N CYS A 10 -37.53 -16.15 -18.74
CA CYS A 10 -36.59 -15.47 -19.63
C CYS A 10 -35.11 -15.62 -19.18
N LEU A 11 -34.79 -15.53 -17.90
CA LEU A 11 -33.43 -15.64 -17.37
C LEU A 11 -33.12 -17.01 -16.74
N ALA A 12 -34.11 -17.94 -16.74
CA ALA A 12 -33.85 -19.32 -16.29
C ALA A 12 -32.79 -19.98 -17.17
N ASN A 13 -31.87 -20.74 -16.55
CA ASN A 13 -30.77 -21.42 -17.23
C ASN A 13 -29.85 -20.52 -18.08
N VAL A 14 -29.77 -19.22 -17.74
CA VAL A 14 -28.75 -18.32 -18.24
C VAL A 14 -27.67 -18.20 -17.20
N SER A 15 -26.42 -18.49 -17.55
CA SER A 15 -25.27 -18.28 -16.68
C SER A 15 -24.49 -17.06 -17.13
N TYR A 16 -24.11 -16.24 -16.15
CA TYR A 16 -23.22 -15.09 -16.30
C TYR A 16 -21.96 -15.33 -15.48
N SER A 17 -20.81 -15.08 -16.09
CA SER A 17 -19.53 -15.06 -15.39
C SER A 17 -18.65 -13.96 -15.91
N ARG A 18 -17.79 -13.46 -15.05
CA ARG A 18 -16.75 -12.50 -15.37
C ARG A 18 -15.43 -12.95 -14.77
N THR A 19 -14.35 -12.68 -15.47
CA THR A 19 -13.00 -13.08 -15.08
C THR A 19 -12.00 -11.99 -15.42
N LEU A 20 -10.94 -11.90 -14.61
CA LEU A 20 -9.75 -11.13 -14.91
C LEU A 20 -8.62 -12.12 -15.20
N ASN A 21 -7.74 -11.81 -16.15
CA ASN A 21 -6.54 -12.61 -16.39
C ASN A 21 -5.56 -12.53 -15.22
N GLN A 22 -5.60 -11.44 -14.46
CA GLN A 22 -4.79 -11.22 -13.25
C GLN A 22 -5.55 -10.34 -12.26
N HIS A 23 -5.34 -10.57 -10.96
CA HIS A 23 -5.98 -9.81 -9.88
C HIS A 23 -5.09 -8.72 -9.30
N HIS A 24 -3.80 -8.72 -9.66
CA HIS A 24 -2.81 -7.72 -9.25
C HIS A 24 -2.12 -7.18 -10.49
N ALA A 25 -1.93 -5.87 -10.53
CA ALA A 25 -1.28 -5.17 -11.64
C ALA A 25 -0.41 -4.02 -11.11
N PHE A 26 0.52 -3.55 -11.93
CA PHE A 26 1.23 -2.29 -11.70
C PHE A 26 0.62 -1.16 -12.53
N PRO A 27 0.92 0.11 -12.19
CA PRO A 27 0.51 1.23 -13.02
C PRO A 27 1.01 1.06 -14.44
N ASP A 28 0.12 1.40 -15.40
CA ASP A 28 0.30 1.27 -16.85
C ASP A 28 0.17 -0.16 -17.41
N ASP A 29 0.02 -1.18 -16.57
CA ASP A 29 -0.32 -2.54 -17.04
C ASP A 29 -1.68 -2.59 -17.71
N ARG A 30 -1.82 -3.55 -18.63
CA ARG A 30 -3.08 -3.89 -19.28
C ARG A 30 -3.60 -5.21 -18.75
N VAL A 31 -4.84 -5.17 -18.27
CA VAL A 31 -5.54 -6.34 -17.73
C VAL A 31 -6.68 -6.71 -18.66
N GLU A 32 -6.83 -7.99 -18.97
CA GLU A 32 -7.97 -8.46 -19.75
C GLU A 32 -9.14 -8.75 -18.82
N PHE A 33 -10.24 -8.02 -19.03
CA PHE A 33 -11.53 -8.26 -18.39
C PHE A 33 -12.43 -9.00 -19.38
N GLN A 34 -12.87 -10.20 -19.00
CA GLN A 34 -13.72 -11.03 -19.82
C GLN A 34 -15.08 -11.24 -19.15
N VAL A 35 -16.14 -11.05 -19.92
CA VAL A 35 -17.52 -11.40 -19.57
C VAL A 35 -17.98 -12.55 -20.46
N GLU A 36 -18.52 -13.58 -19.85
CA GLU A 36 -19.11 -14.70 -20.55
C GLU A 36 -20.57 -14.91 -20.12
N ILE A 37 -21.44 -15.05 -21.11
CA ILE A 37 -22.87 -15.30 -20.94
C ILE A 37 -23.21 -16.55 -21.72
N VAL A 38 -23.86 -17.53 -21.07
CA VAL A 38 -24.25 -18.78 -21.72
C VAL A 38 -25.74 -19.00 -21.54
N ASN A 39 -26.43 -19.12 -22.65
CA ASN A 39 -27.84 -19.55 -22.69
C ASN A 39 -27.88 -21.08 -22.75
N ARG A 40 -28.32 -21.75 -21.68
CA ARG A 40 -28.38 -23.22 -21.58
C ARG A 40 -29.80 -23.76 -21.76
N LYS A 41 -30.64 -23.07 -22.53
CA LYS A 41 -32.02 -23.47 -22.79
C LYS A 41 -32.34 -23.48 -24.27
N PRO A 42 -33.39 -24.22 -24.69
CA PRO A 42 -33.83 -24.30 -26.08
C PRO A 42 -34.60 -23.05 -26.57
N LEU A 43 -34.75 -22.03 -25.69
CA LEU A 43 -35.39 -20.78 -26.03
C LEU A 43 -34.34 -19.69 -26.24
N PRO A 44 -34.44 -18.90 -27.34
CA PRO A 44 -33.52 -17.80 -27.57
C PRO A 44 -33.83 -16.63 -26.59
N LEU A 45 -32.80 -15.84 -26.30
CA LEU A 45 -32.93 -14.52 -25.68
C LEU A 45 -32.95 -13.47 -26.79
N THR A 46 -34.10 -12.92 -27.07
CA THR A 46 -34.27 -11.95 -28.16
C THR A 46 -33.67 -10.60 -27.82
N SER A 47 -33.71 -10.20 -26.55
CA SER A 47 -33.11 -8.99 -26.03
C SER A 47 -32.54 -9.27 -24.65
N LEU A 48 -31.22 -9.13 -24.53
CA LEU A 48 -30.49 -9.21 -23.25
C LEU A 48 -29.68 -7.93 -23.09
N ARG A 49 -30.01 -7.14 -22.10
CA ARG A 49 -29.25 -5.97 -21.68
C ARG A 49 -28.40 -6.35 -20.49
N VAL A 50 -27.12 -6.08 -20.57
CA VAL A 50 -26.12 -6.33 -19.53
C VAL A 50 -25.53 -5.01 -19.09
N VAL A 51 -25.67 -4.68 -17.81
CA VAL A 51 -25.16 -3.44 -17.22
C VAL A 51 -24.15 -3.83 -16.16
N GLU A 52 -22.88 -3.56 -16.42
CA GLU A 52 -21.76 -3.84 -15.53
C GLU A 52 -21.33 -2.54 -14.84
N THR A 53 -21.21 -2.56 -13.52
CA THR A 53 -20.66 -1.43 -12.77
C THR A 53 -19.14 -1.56 -12.68
N VAL A 54 -18.42 -0.54 -13.13
CA VAL A 54 -16.95 -0.54 -13.19
C VAL A 54 -16.37 0.75 -12.62
N ALA A 55 -15.12 0.71 -12.18
CA ALA A 55 -14.43 1.89 -11.66
C ALA A 55 -14.12 2.90 -12.78
N ALA A 56 -14.44 4.19 -12.53
CA ALA A 56 -14.18 5.28 -13.46
C ALA A 56 -12.69 5.60 -13.63
N ALA A 57 -11.88 5.23 -12.65
CA ALA A 57 -10.43 5.48 -12.63
C ALA A 57 -9.64 4.57 -13.58
N LEU A 58 -10.24 3.48 -14.07
CA LEU A 58 -9.63 2.59 -15.05
C LEU A 58 -9.85 3.13 -16.47
N ASP A 59 -8.84 2.94 -17.32
CA ASP A 59 -8.89 3.36 -18.71
C ASP A 59 -9.30 2.18 -19.62
N TRP A 60 -10.44 2.32 -20.26
CA TRP A 60 -11.08 1.30 -21.11
C TRP A 60 -10.96 1.62 -22.62
N GLY A 61 -10.12 2.60 -22.99
CA GLY A 61 -10.04 3.12 -24.34
C GLY A 61 -11.37 3.73 -24.81
N ASP A 62 -11.73 3.47 -26.07
CA ASP A 62 -12.94 4.06 -26.70
C ASP A 62 -14.25 3.37 -26.31
N THR A 63 -14.27 2.59 -25.22
CA THR A 63 -15.48 1.89 -24.78
C THR A 63 -16.52 2.91 -24.29
N PRO A 64 -17.77 2.91 -24.83
CA PRO A 64 -18.80 3.83 -24.38
C PRO A 64 -19.33 3.42 -23.00
N PHE A 65 -19.52 4.42 -22.12
CA PHE A 65 -20.07 4.26 -20.79
C PHE A 65 -21.31 5.13 -20.60
N GLN A 66 -22.19 4.67 -19.72
CA GLN A 66 -23.26 5.49 -19.18
C GLN A 66 -22.87 6.09 -17.85
N TYR A 67 -23.58 7.17 -17.50
CA TYR A 67 -23.42 7.86 -16.23
C TYR A 67 -23.90 6.97 -15.07
N HIS A 68 -23.15 7.01 -13.97
CA HIS A 68 -23.53 6.44 -12.68
C HIS A 68 -23.66 7.56 -11.64
N GLU A 69 -24.59 7.44 -10.68
CA GLU A 69 -24.78 8.44 -9.62
C GLU A 69 -23.51 8.75 -8.83
N LYS A 70 -22.67 7.73 -8.60
CA LYS A 70 -21.37 7.90 -7.95
C LYS A 70 -20.31 8.25 -9.00
N PRO A 71 -19.61 9.40 -8.89
CA PRO A 71 -18.59 9.83 -9.86
C PRO A 71 -17.40 8.86 -10.01
N SER A 72 -17.14 8.06 -8.98
CA SER A 72 -16.07 7.04 -8.98
C SER A 72 -16.42 5.79 -9.81
N LEU A 73 -17.65 5.66 -10.27
CA LEU A 73 -18.18 4.50 -10.99
C LEU A 73 -18.70 4.90 -12.37
N ARG A 74 -18.71 3.94 -13.29
CA ARG A 74 -19.32 4.04 -14.62
C ARG A 74 -20.12 2.78 -14.92
N LEU A 75 -21.09 2.87 -15.81
CA LEU A 75 -21.87 1.74 -16.26
C LEU A 75 -21.44 1.34 -17.66
N LEU A 76 -20.95 0.11 -17.80
CA LEU A 76 -20.67 -0.53 -19.08
C LEU A 76 -21.93 -1.28 -19.51
N GLU A 77 -22.63 -0.71 -20.49
CA GLU A 77 -23.86 -1.30 -21.00
C GLU A 77 -23.62 -1.99 -22.34
N ARG A 78 -24.20 -3.18 -22.48
CA ARG A 78 -24.24 -3.93 -23.72
C ARG A 78 -25.60 -4.57 -23.89
N THR A 79 -26.19 -4.40 -25.07
CA THR A 79 -27.43 -5.08 -25.47
C THR A 79 -27.09 -6.08 -26.56
N THR A 80 -27.62 -7.29 -26.44
CA THR A 80 -27.36 -8.40 -27.35
C THR A 80 -28.55 -9.34 -27.41
N SER A 81 -28.49 -10.31 -28.32
CA SER A 81 -29.37 -11.47 -28.36
C SER A 81 -28.56 -12.75 -28.33
N LEU A 82 -29.10 -13.82 -27.75
CA LEU A 82 -28.47 -15.14 -27.77
C LEU A 82 -29.47 -16.16 -28.33
N ARG A 83 -28.98 -17.04 -29.22
CA ARG A 83 -29.71 -18.19 -29.67
C ARG A 83 -29.81 -19.25 -28.59
N TRP A 84 -30.52 -20.33 -28.87
CA TRP A 84 -30.54 -21.51 -28.00
C TRP A 84 -29.15 -22.12 -27.91
N TYR A 85 -28.76 -22.49 -26.71
CA TYR A 85 -27.46 -23.13 -26.38
C TYR A 85 -26.24 -22.33 -26.87
N GLU A 86 -26.32 -21.02 -26.99
CA GLU A 86 -25.25 -20.13 -27.41
C GLU A 86 -24.49 -19.55 -26.24
N ALA A 87 -23.17 -19.41 -26.41
CA ALA A 87 -22.30 -18.70 -25.49
C ALA A 87 -21.72 -17.45 -26.18
N LEU A 88 -21.76 -16.32 -25.49
CA LEU A 88 -21.20 -15.06 -25.94
C LEU A 88 -20.09 -14.63 -24.97
N ARG A 89 -18.97 -14.19 -25.52
CA ARG A 89 -17.83 -13.67 -24.76
C ARG A 89 -17.45 -12.29 -25.25
N TRP A 90 -17.30 -11.36 -24.29
CA TRP A 90 -16.73 -10.04 -24.53
C TRP A 90 -15.40 -9.95 -23.81
N ARG A 91 -14.41 -9.36 -24.48
CA ARG A 91 -13.07 -9.11 -23.93
C ARG A 91 -12.75 -7.64 -24.03
N TYR A 92 -12.27 -7.08 -22.93
CA TYR A 92 -11.87 -5.69 -22.82
C TYR A 92 -10.44 -5.63 -22.32
N GLN A 93 -9.65 -4.76 -22.95
CA GLN A 93 -8.31 -4.43 -22.46
C GLN A 93 -8.42 -3.18 -21.60
N VAL A 94 -8.14 -3.35 -20.32
CA VAL A 94 -8.27 -2.30 -19.30
C VAL A 94 -6.88 -1.87 -18.88
N ARG A 95 -6.52 -0.60 -19.07
CA ARG A 95 -5.28 -0.03 -18.58
C ARG A 95 -5.48 0.51 -17.17
N CYS A 96 -4.47 0.34 -16.33
CA CYS A 96 -4.46 0.72 -14.93
C CYS A 96 -3.59 1.97 -14.72
N PRO A 97 -4.10 3.21 -14.85
CA PRO A 97 -3.26 4.40 -14.84
C PRO A 97 -2.73 4.77 -13.45
N GLN A 98 -3.43 4.36 -12.39
CA GLN A 98 -3.12 4.70 -11.01
C GLN A 98 -3.35 3.53 -10.07
N ARG A 99 -2.67 3.55 -8.91
CA ARG A 99 -2.87 2.55 -7.85
C ARG A 99 -4.28 2.62 -7.26
N GLY A 100 -4.73 1.51 -6.73
CA GLY A 100 -6.03 1.41 -6.06
C GLY A 100 -6.56 -0.01 -5.99
N ALA A 101 -7.67 -0.19 -5.31
CA ALA A 101 -8.46 -1.41 -5.31
C ALA A 101 -9.76 -1.16 -6.07
N PHE A 102 -9.93 -1.81 -7.21
CA PHE A 102 -11.03 -1.57 -8.12
C PHE A 102 -11.95 -2.78 -8.17
N ALA A 103 -13.20 -2.58 -7.73
CA ALA A 103 -14.21 -3.61 -7.78
C ALA A 103 -14.99 -3.53 -9.10
N PHE A 104 -15.27 -4.70 -9.69
CA PHE A 104 -16.15 -4.88 -10.83
C PHE A 104 -17.45 -5.50 -10.35
N GLY A 105 -18.57 -4.90 -10.72
CA GLY A 105 -19.92 -5.25 -10.30
C GLY A 105 -20.51 -4.28 -9.28
N PRO A 106 -21.78 -4.51 -8.90
CA PRO A 106 -22.66 -5.58 -9.34
C PRO A 106 -23.03 -5.49 -10.84
N THR A 107 -23.53 -6.61 -11.40
CA THR A 107 -24.00 -6.67 -12.78
C THR A 107 -25.51 -6.86 -12.80
N THR A 108 -26.19 -6.09 -13.61
CA THR A 108 -27.62 -6.24 -13.85
C THR A 108 -27.86 -6.84 -15.24
N LEU A 109 -28.57 -7.96 -15.28
CA LEU A 109 -29.04 -8.61 -16.48
C LEU A 109 -30.52 -8.33 -16.63
N GLN A 110 -30.94 -7.77 -17.76
CA GLN A 110 -32.34 -7.54 -18.10
C GLN A 110 -32.67 -8.26 -19.38
N ALA A 111 -33.67 -9.13 -19.37
CA ALA A 111 -34.15 -9.84 -20.53
C ALA A 111 -35.62 -9.64 -20.72
N GLY A 112 -36.03 -9.28 -21.94
CA GLY A 112 -37.42 -9.21 -22.38
C GLY A 112 -37.86 -10.50 -23.06
N ASP A 113 -39.17 -10.79 -23.03
CA ASP A 113 -39.78 -11.80 -23.87
C ASP A 113 -39.81 -11.35 -25.34
N PRO A 114 -39.94 -12.28 -26.31
CA PRO A 114 -39.98 -11.95 -27.75
C PRO A 114 -41.08 -10.98 -28.15
N PHE A 115 -42.12 -10.83 -27.33
CA PHE A 115 -43.31 -9.98 -27.59
C PHE A 115 -43.25 -8.67 -26.81
N GLY A 116 -42.30 -8.49 -25.89
CA GLY A 116 -42.15 -7.25 -25.11
C GLY A 116 -43.16 -7.09 -23.96
N PHE A 117 -43.89 -8.15 -23.60
CA PHE A 117 -44.91 -8.08 -22.55
C PHE A 117 -44.32 -8.16 -21.14
N THR A 118 -43.18 -8.83 -21.01
CA THR A 118 -42.49 -9.01 -19.70
C THR A 118 -41.01 -8.73 -19.80
N THR A 119 -40.52 -7.99 -18.84
CA THR A 119 -39.06 -7.79 -18.65
C THR A 119 -38.68 -8.38 -17.29
N GLN A 120 -37.61 -9.17 -17.29
CA GLN A 120 -37.03 -9.76 -16.10
C GLN A 120 -35.67 -9.17 -15.83
N GLU A 121 -35.41 -8.94 -14.57
CA GLU A 121 -34.13 -8.42 -14.10
C GLU A 121 -33.49 -9.37 -13.10
N LEU A 122 -32.19 -9.59 -13.25
CA LEU A 122 -31.38 -10.37 -12.34
C LEU A 122 -30.11 -9.59 -12.00
N THR A 123 -29.91 -9.30 -10.73
CA THR A 123 -28.68 -8.69 -10.25
C THR A 123 -27.71 -9.75 -9.73
N VAL A 124 -26.52 -9.80 -10.33
CA VAL A 124 -25.39 -10.63 -9.89
C VAL A 124 -24.51 -9.79 -8.95
N THR A 125 -24.62 -10.08 -7.66
CA THR A 125 -23.95 -9.31 -6.59
C THR A 125 -22.49 -9.72 -6.33
N ASN A 126 -22.04 -10.82 -6.95
CA ASN A 126 -20.64 -11.24 -6.81
C ASN A 126 -19.71 -10.15 -7.35
N LEU A 127 -18.73 -9.75 -6.55
CA LEU A 127 -17.71 -8.77 -6.94
C LEU A 127 -16.40 -9.49 -7.25
N ILE A 128 -15.69 -9.05 -8.27
CA ILE A 128 -14.27 -9.36 -8.45
C ILE A 128 -13.48 -8.08 -8.26
N GLU A 129 -12.28 -8.21 -7.75
CA GLU A 129 -11.43 -7.07 -7.41
C GLU A 129 -10.11 -7.15 -8.17
N LEU A 130 -9.67 -5.99 -8.68
CA LEU A 130 -8.35 -5.76 -9.25
C LEU A 130 -7.61 -4.81 -8.31
N VAL A 131 -6.47 -5.24 -7.81
CA VAL A 131 -5.59 -4.41 -6.98
C VAL A 131 -4.44 -3.92 -7.85
N VAL A 132 -4.33 -2.60 -8.00
CA VAL A 132 -3.21 -1.97 -8.69
C VAL A 132 -2.21 -1.47 -7.66
N TYR A 133 -1.03 -2.04 -7.65
CA TYR A 133 0.05 -1.74 -6.73
C TYR A 133 0.64 -0.33 -6.94
N PRO A 134 1.36 0.22 -5.97
CA PRO A 134 2.07 1.47 -6.15
C PRO A 134 3.16 1.36 -7.23
N ARG A 135 3.43 2.48 -7.92
CA ARG A 135 4.56 2.59 -8.83
C ARG A 135 5.88 2.43 -8.07
N LEU A 136 6.82 1.68 -8.64
CA LEU A 136 8.16 1.57 -8.08
C LEU A 136 9.05 2.67 -8.69
N LEU A 137 9.74 3.41 -7.83
CA LEU A 137 10.64 4.49 -8.26
C LEU A 137 12.07 3.98 -8.39
N PRO A 138 12.84 4.46 -9.38
CA PRO A 138 14.28 4.25 -9.40
C PRO A 138 14.93 4.82 -8.13
N LEU A 139 15.88 4.11 -7.53
CA LEU A 139 16.57 4.55 -6.31
C LEU A 139 17.27 5.92 -6.49
N ALA A 140 17.73 6.22 -7.70
CA ALA A 140 18.33 7.50 -8.02
C ALA A 140 17.37 8.70 -7.82
N GLU A 141 16.06 8.51 -8.10
CA GLU A 141 15.03 9.53 -7.86
C GLU A 141 14.75 9.77 -6.36
N LEU A 142 15.12 8.80 -5.52
CA LEU A 142 15.07 8.89 -4.07
C LEU A 142 16.39 9.39 -3.46
N GLY A 143 17.37 9.80 -4.29
CA GLY A 143 18.68 10.23 -3.83
C GLY A 143 19.50 9.10 -3.19
N LEU A 144 19.17 7.84 -3.52
CA LEU A 144 19.80 6.65 -2.96
C LEU A 144 20.69 5.98 -4.01
N THR A 145 21.83 5.44 -3.55
CA THR A 145 22.75 4.70 -4.42
C THR A 145 22.42 3.21 -4.41
N ALA A 146 22.53 2.55 -5.56
CA ALA A 146 22.24 1.13 -5.68
C ALA A 146 23.17 0.22 -4.83
N ARG A 147 24.38 0.71 -4.47
CA ARG A 147 25.34 -0.06 -3.65
C ARG A 147 24.96 -0.12 -2.16
N HIS A 148 24.33 0.94 -1.63
CA HIS A 148 23.93 1.06 -0.23
C HIS A 148 22.62 1.84 -0.12
N PRO A 149 21.50 1.26 -0.58
CA PRO A 149 20.21 1.97 -0.63
C PRO A 149 19.72 2.37 0.75
N LEU A 150 20.06 1.58 1.78
CA LEU A 150 19.70 1.84 3.18
C LEU A 150 20.86 2.45 3.99
N GLY A 151 21.91 2.98 3.30
CA GLY A 151 23.08 3.58 3.92
C GLY A 151 24.00 2.58 4.65
N ASP A 152 25.01 3.11 5.38
CA ASP A 152 25.96 2.30 6.16
C ASP A 152 25.37 1.69 7.45
N VAL A 153 24.07 1.48 7.50
CA VAL A 153 23.43 0.87 8.66
C VAL A 153 24.00 -0.53 8.93
N ARG A 154 24.36 -1.27 7.87
CA ARG A 154 25.03 -2.58 7.98
C ARG A 154 26.36 -2.52 8.73
N SER A 155 27.20 -1.54 8.44
CA SER A 155 28.54 -1.45 9.06
C SER A 155 28.50 -1.08 10.54
N ARG A 156 27.44 -0.36 10.98
CA ARG A 156 27.25 0.02 12.37
C ARG A 156 26.47 -1.01 13.19
N GLN A 157 25.61 -1.83 12.58
CA GLN A 157 24.86 -2.89 13.28
C GLN A 157 25.76 -4.01 13.80
N TRP A 158 26.92 -4.25 13.20
CA TRP A 158 27.93 -5.18 13.74
C TRP A 158 28.48 -4.78 15.13
N LEU A 159 28.22 -3.54 15.55
CA LEU A 159 28.67 -3.00 16.85
C LEU A 159 27.57 -3.05 17.93
N PHE A 160 26.34 -3.40 17.58
CA PHE A 160 25.24 -3.48 18.54
C PHE A 160 24.94 -4.96 18.86
N ALA A 161 25.67 -5.46 19.86
CA ALA A 161 25.37 -6.73 20.50
C ALA A 161 24.07 -6.59 21.32
N ASP A 162 23.14 -7.52 21.18
CA ASP A 162 21.92 -7.54 21.99
C ASP A 162 22.26 -7.67 23.48
N PRO A 163 22.00 -6.64 24.31
CA PRO A 163 22.35 -6.68 25.73
C PRO A 163 21.57 -7.73 26.52
N ILE A 164 20.51 -8.30 25.95
CA ILE A 164 19.65 -9.29 26.59
C ILE A 164 20.16 -10.72 26.34
N ARG A 165 20.78 -10.98 25.18
CA ARG A 165 21.29 -12.30 24.80
C ARG A 165 22.79 -12.40 24.98
N THR A 166 23.19 -12.96 26.11
CA THR A 166 24.61 -13.27 26.40
C THR A 166 24.93 -14.68 25.92
N ILE A 167 25.84 -14.83 24.95
CA ILE A 167 26.33 -16.13 24.47
C ILE A 167 27.49 -16.68 25.28
N GLY A 168 28.14 -15.83 26.11
CA GLY A 168 29.26 -16.27 26.91
C GLY A 168 29.95 -15.13 27.65
N ALA A 169 31.08 -15.43 28.24
CA ALA A 169 31.98 -14.47 28.84
C ALA A 169 33.40 -14.64 28.26
N ARG A 170 34.11 -13.53 28.08
CA ARG A 170 35.53 -13.50 27.70
C ARG A 170 36.31 -12.61 28.66
N ASP A 171 37.60 -12.73 28.63
CA ASP A 171 38.45 -11.86 29.43
C ASP A 171 38.24 -10.38 29.09
N TYR A 172 38.15 -9.55 30.11
CA TYR A 172 37.99 -8.10 30.01
C TYR A 172 39.19 -7.46 29.32
N ARG A 173 38.92 -6.53 28.42
CA ARG A 173 39.89 -5.66 27.77
C ARG A 173 39.68 -4.21 28.18
N GLN A 174 40.75 -3.39 28.17
CA GLN A 174 40.69 -1.99 28.58
C GLN A 174 39.71 -1.15 27.79
N ASP A 175 39.38 -1.58 26.55
CA ASP A 175 38.43 -0.91 25.66
C ASP A 175 36.97 -1.31 25.94
N ASP A 176 36.72 -2.29 26.83
CA ASP A 176 35.37 -2.75 27.13
C ASP A 176 34.68 -1.81 28.14
N PRO A 177 33.39 -1.45 27.92
CA PRO A 177 32.66 -0.66 28.89
C PRO A 177 32.49 -1.38 30.23
N LEU A 178 32.74 -0.72 31.34
CA LEU A 178 32.59 -1.28 32.68
C LEU A 178 31.20 -1.90 32.94
N LYS A 179 30.16 -1.36 32.34
CA LYS A 179 28.79 -1.90 32.43
C LYS A 179 28.60 -3.29 31.80
N SER A 180 29.52 -3.74 30.95
CA SER A 180 29.47 -5.04 30.32
C SER A 180 30.16 -6.15 31.14
N ILE A 181 30.74 -5.84 32.29
CA ILE A 181 31.38 -6.82 33.17
C ILE A 181 30.37 -7.88 33.63
N HIS A 182 30.74 -9.16 33.47
CA HIS A 182 29.97 -10.30 33.92
C HIS A 182 30.41 -10.73 35.34
N TRP A 183 29.84 -10.10 36.35
CA TRP A 183 30.25 -10.28 37.75
C TRP A 183 30.24 -11.74 38.23
N THR A 184 29.24 -12.54 37.79
CA THR A 184 29.12 -13.96 38.15
C THR A 184 30.30 -14.78 37.53
N ALA A 185 30.61 -14.56 36.26
CA ALA A 185 31.72 -15.24 35.59
C ALA A 185 33.06 -14.78 36.16
N THR A 186 33.23 -13.51 36.50
CA THR A 186 34.38 -12.93 37.20
C THR A 186 34.61 -13.60 38.54
N ALA A 187 33.56 -13.80 39.33
CA ALA A 187 33.64 -14.47 40.63
C ALA A 187 34.09 -15.94 40.52
N HIS A 188 33.65 -16.64 39.47
CA HIS A 188 34.07 -18.03 39.24
C HIS A 188 35.46 -18.17 38.67
N SER A 189 35.91 -17.29 37.81
CA SER A 189 37.19 -17.37 37.11
C SER A 189 38.36 -16.69 37.87
N GLY A 190 38.03 -15.82 38.83
CA GLY A 190 39.00 -14.98 39.52
C GLY A 190 39.66 -13.90 38.65
N ARG A 191 39.17 -13.71 37.40
CA ARG A 191 39.63 -12.69 36.44
C ARG A 191 38.43 -11.89 35.95
N LEU A 192 38.65 -10.61 35.65
CA LEU A 192 37.60 -9.78 35.08
C LEU A 192 37.10 -10.35 33.75
N GLN A 193 35.82 -10.67 33.68
CA GLN A 193 35.13 -11.21 32.50
C GLN A 193 34.12 -10.21 31.95
N THR A 194 34.09 -10.05 30.62
CA THR A 194 33.10 -9.25 29.91
C THR A 194 32.06 -10.16 29.26
N ARG A 195 30.80 -9.79 29.30
CA ARG A 195 29.72 -10.48 28.59
C ARG A 195 29.94 -10.40 27.09
N VAL A 196 29.91 -11.56 26.44
CA VAL A 196 29.85 -11.63 24.97
C VAL A 196 28.40 -11.75 24.59
N TYR A 197 27.92 -10.74 23.93
CA TYR A 197 26.53 -10.69 23.46
C TYR A 197 26.41 -11.33 22.09
N GLU A 198 25.25 -11.97 21.82
CA GLU A 198 24.97 -12.50 20.50
C GLU A 198 24.80 -11.34 19.51
N PRO A 199 25.55 -11.33 18.40
CA PRO A 199 25.29 -10.35 17.37
C PRO A 199 23.91 -10.63 16.81
N THR A 200 22.97 -9.71 16.98
CA THR A 200 21.62 -9.84 16.44
C THR A 200 21.70 -9.84 14.92
N THR A 201 21.60 -11.02 14.31
CA THR A 201 21.64 -11.21 12.85
C THR A 201 20.32 -10.86 12.18
N SER A 202 19.32 -10.49 12.95
CA SER A 202 18.01 -10.11 12.49
C SER A 202 18.00 -8.63 12.07
N LEU A 203 18.30 -8.39 10.79
CA LEU A 203 18.17 -7.05 10.21
C LEU A 203 16.68 -6.69 10.08
N GLU A 204 16.14 -5.93 11.03
CA GLU A 204 14.79 -5.44 10.98
C GLU A 204 14.74 -4.01 10.45
N LEU A 205 13.88 -3.78 9.48
CA LEU A 205 13.59 -2.48 8.89
C LEU A 205 12.11 -2.16 9.10
N LEU A 206 11.81 -1.12 9.85
CA LEU A 206 10.46 -0.65 10.03
C LEU A 206 10.29 0.69 9.30
N ILE A 207 9.46 0.68 8.27
CA ILE A 207 9.15 1.85 7.45
C ILE A 207 7.99 2.59 8.09
N PHE A 208 8.20 3.87 8.43
CA PHE A 208 7.15 4.80 8.82
C PHE A 208 6.85 5.70 7.64
N LEU A 209 5.63 5.63 7.14
CA LEU A 209 5.15 6.44 6.03
C LEU A 209 4.23 7.54 6.57
N ASP A 210 4.66 8.77 6.40
CA ASP A 210 3.91 9.97 6.74
C ASP A 210 3.16 10.49 5.50
N LEU A 211 1.85 10.66 5.64
CA LEU A 211 0.98 11.17 4.58
C LEU A 211 0.74 12.68 4.66
N ASP A 212 1.23 13.33 5.72
CA ASP A 212 1.13 14.77 5.87
C ASP A 212 2.02 15.47 4.82
N THR A 213 1.40 16.32 4.00
CA THR A 213 2.09 17.11 2.96
C THR A 213 2.17 18.58 3.31
N PHE A 214 1.37 19.04 4.27
CA PHE A 214 1.38 20.39 4.82
C PHE A 214 1.45 20.35 6.34
N THR A 215 1.95 21.42 6.93
CA THR A 215 2.11 21.52 8.39
C THR A 215 0.76 21.55 9.11
N HIS A 216 -0.25 22.12 8.45
CA HIS A 216 -1.58 22.26 9.03
C HIS A 216 -2.60 21.47 8.21
N TYR A 217 -3.48 20.72 8.90
CA TYR A 217 -4.48 19.84 8.27
C TYR A 217 -5.49 20.58 7.37
N TRP A 218 -5.75 21.87 7.63
CA TRP A 218 -6.67 22.69 6.83
C TRP A 218 -6.09 23.14 5.48
N GLU A 219 -4.79 22.99 5.27
CA GLU A 219 -4.13 23.27 3.99
C GLU A 219 -4.42 22.17 2.95
N GLY A 220 -5.02 21.07 3.42
CA GLY A 220 -5.37 19.92 2.59
C GLY A 220 -4.23 18.95 2.42
N THR A 221 -4.22 18.27 1.27
CA THR A 221 -3.21 17.26 0.93
C THR A 221 -2.77 17.46 -0.51
N ASP A 222 -1.47 17.37 -0.78
CA ASP A 222 -0.93 17.32 -2.15
C ASP A 222 -0.92 15.85 -2.63
N PRO A 223 -1.82 15.47 -3.55
CA PRO A 223 -1.92 14.10 -4.03
C PRO A 223 -0.64 13.59 -4.67
N ALA A 224 0.11 14.46 -5.38
CA ALA A 224 1.33 14.06 -6.07
C ALA A 224 2.44 13.72 -5.07
N GLN A 225 2.57 14.48 -3.99
CA GLN A 225 3.53 14.19 -2.93
C GLN A 225 3.16 12.93 -2.14
N VAL A 226 1.88 12.72 -1.85
CA VAL A 226 1.42 11.47 -1.19
C VAL A 226 1.71 10.26 -2.07
N GLU A 227 1.38 10.30 -3.37
CA GLU A 227 1.67 9.20 -4.29
C GLU A 227 3.16 8.91 -4.40
N ARG A 228 4.00 9.96 -4.38
CA ARG A 228 5.44 9.81 -4.36
C ARG A 228 5.94 9.17 -3.07
N ALA A 229 5.40 9.54 -1.93
CA ALA A 229 5.75 8.96 -0.63
C ALA A 229 5.36 7.47 -0.56
N ILE A 230 4.18 7.12 -1.05
CA ILE A 230 3.71 5.74 -1.14
C ILE A 230 4.60 4.93 -2.09
N SER A 231 4.95 5.47 -3.25
CA SER A 231 5.86 4.84 -4.21
C SER A 231 7.27 4.63 -3.64
N ALA A 232 7.76 5.60 -2.87
CA ALA A 232 9.03 5.49 -2.16
C ALA A 232 8.98 4.37 -1.09
N ALA A 233 7.89 4.29 -0.33
CA ALA A 233 7.70 3.23 0.68
C ALA A 233 7.65 1.84 0.02
N ALA A 234 6.93 1.69 -1.09
CA ALA A 234 6.88 0.44 -1.84
C ALA A 234 8.26 0.02 -2.38
N THR A 235 8.99 0.98 -2.96
CA THR A 235 10.35 0.74 -3.48
C THR A 235 11.30 0.30 -2.37
N LEU A 236 11.31 1.01 -1.23
CA LEU A 236 12.20 0.71 -0.12
C LEU A 236 11.82 -0.58 0.62
N ALA A 237 10.53 -0.92 0.66
CA ALA A 237 10.10 -2.22 1.15
C ALA A 237 10.62 -3.37 0.29
N LYS A 238 10.52 -3.24 -1.04
CA LYS A 238 11.07 -4.21 -1.99
C LYS A 238 12.58 -4.36 -1.81
N VAL A 239 13.31 -3.25 -1.84
CA VAL A 239 14.77 -3.23 -1.68
C VAL A 239 15.19 -3.81 -0.32
N GLY A 240 14.47 -3.47 0.75
CA GLY A 240 14.75 -4.02 2.07
C GLY A 240 14.64 -5.55 2.11
N LEU A 241 13.60 -6.11 1.47
CA LEU A 241 13.44 -7.57 1.38
C LEU A 241 14.50 -8.22 0.48
N GLU A 242 14.87 -7.60 -0.64
CA GLU A 242 15.96 -8.05 -1.52
C GLU A 242 17.30 -8.07 -0.77
N GLU A 243 17.54 -7.08 0.07
CA GLU A 243 18.70 -6.98 0.98
C GLU A 243 18.58 -7.88 2.23
N ARG A 244 17.56 -8.76 2.29
CA ARG A 244 17.30 -9.71 3.37
C ARG A 244 16.94 -9.09 4.72
N TYR A 245 16.43 -7.88 4.73
CA TYR A 245 15.80 -7.31 5.93
C TYR A 245 14.44 -7.96 6.21
N SER A 246 14.10 -8.02 7.49
CA SER A 246 12.73 -8.26 7.93
C SER A 246 12.00 -6.92 7.87
N VAL A 247 11.13 -6.72 6.86
CA VAL A 247 10.52 -5.41 6.58
C VAL A 247 9.12 -5.33 7.17
N GLY A 248 8.85 -4.25 7.91
CA GLY A 248 7.52 -3.88 8.39
C GLY A 248 7.11 -2.49 7.88
N LEU A 249 5.84 -2.17 8.01
CA LEU A 249 5.28 -0.89 7.59
C LEU A 249 4.31 -0.35 8.64
N ILE A 250 4.45 0.93 8.95
CA ILE A 250 3.50 1.69 9.75
C ILE A 250 3.16 2.98 8.99
N VAL A 251 1.86 3.26 8.85
CA VAL A 251 1.38 4.45 8.14
C VAL A 251 0.46 5.23 9.06
N ASN A 252 0.59 6.55 9.11
CA ASN A 252 -0.32 7.41 9.87
C ASN A 252 -1.71 7.58 9.21
N GLY A 253 -2.02 6.80 8.19
CA GLY A 253 -3.28 6.74 7.47
C GLY A 253 -4.05 5.45 7.67
N MET A 254 -5.21 5.35 7.03
CA MET A 254 -6.11 4.19 7.08
C MET A 254 -6.33 3.60 5.69
N GLN A 255 -6.90 2.40 5.63
CA GLN A 255 -7.39 1.77 4.42
C GLN A 255 -8.89 2.04 4.23
N GLU A 256 -9.36 1.99 2.99
CA GLU A 256 -10.75 2.30 2.61
C GLU A 256 -11.82 1.48 3.37
N ARG A 257 -11.48 0.30 3.89
CA ARG A 257 -12.42 -0.61 4.55
C ARG A 257 -11.97 -1.09 5.93
N GLN A 258 -10.93 -0.49 6.48
CA GLN A 258 -10.43 -0.83 7.80
C GLN A 258 -10.26 0.43 8.64
N ASP A 259 -10.90 0.46 9.79
CA ASP A 259 -10.68 1.52 10.76
C ASP A 259 -9.35 1.32 11.46
N GLY A 260 -8.59 2.41 11.56
CA GLY A 260 -7.34 2.45 12.30
C GLY A 260 -6.08 2.56 11.45
N ILE A 261 -4.97 2.72 12.14
CA ILE A 261 -3.64 2.92 11.56
C ILE A 261 -3.13 1.60 10.96
N ILE A 262 -2.53 1.69 9.78
CA ILE A 262 -1.90 0.52 9.16
C ILE A 262 -0.64 0.14 9.92
N ARG A 263 -0.60 -1.10 10.41
CA ARG A 263 0.56 -1.68 11.10
C ARG A 263 0.84 -3.08 10.57
N ILE A 264 1.90 -3.23 9.81
CA ILE A 264 2.39 -4.51 9.32
C ILE A 264 3.69 -4.83 10.06
N ARG A 265 3.68 -5.93 10.83
CA ARG A 265 4.86 -6.39 11.57
C ARG A 265 5.99 -6.78 10.61
N PRO A 266 7.27 -6.62 11.02
CA PRO A 266 8.39 -7.06 10.21
C PRO A 266 8.32 -8.54 9.82
N GLY A 267 8.63 -8.82 8.55
CA GLY A 267 8.66 -10.16 7.98
C GLY A 267 9.61 -10.25 6.80
N ARG A 268 10.02 -11.47 6.38
CA ARG A 268 11.02 -11.71 5.31
C ARG A 268 10.49 -12.50 4.12
N SER A 269 9.25 -12.94 4.15
CA SER A 269 8.66 -13.75 3.09
C SER A 269 8.29 -12.91 1.86
N LEU A 270 8.18 -13.51 0.68
CA LEU A 270 7.60 -12.86 -0.51
C LEU A 270 6.16 -12.40 -0.26
N VAL A 271 5.39 -13.19 0.51
CA VAL A 271 4.04 -12.81 0.95
C VAL A 271 4.03 -11.49 1.75
N GLN A 272 5.15 -11.16 2.41
CA GLN A 272 5.27 -9.88 3.13
C GLN A 272 5.28 -8.68 2.17
N LEU A 273 5.93 -8.82 1.01
CA LEU A 273 5.93 -7.77 -0.01
C LEU A 273 4.52 -7.55 -0.56
N ASP A 274 3.81 -8.63 -0.87
CA ASP A 274 2.43 -8.56 -1.36
C ASP A 274 1.52 -7.89 -0.32
N ARG A 275 1.68 -8.23 0.97
CA ARG A 275 0.93 -7.58 2.07
C ARG A 275 1.19 -6.08 2.15
N ILE A 276 2.46 -5.67 2.01
CA ILE A 276 2.83 -4.26 2.03
C ILE A 276 2.27 -3.55 0.80
N PHE A 277 2.38 -4.14 -0.38
CA PHE A 277 1.87 -3.56 -1.62
C PHE A 277 0.35 -3.45 -1.62
N ASP A 278 -0.36 -4.48 -1.15
CA ASP A 278 -1.81 -4.48 -1.02
C ASP A 278 -2.27 -3.38 -0.03
N ALA A 279 -1.59 -3.27 1.12
CA ALA A 279 -1.89 -2.22 2.09
C ALA A 279 -1.68 -0.82 1.52
N LEU A 280 -0.59 -0.61 0.77
CA LEU A 280 -0.28 0.66 0.13
C LEU A 280 -1.24 0.96 -1.05
N ALA A 281 -1.69 -0.07 -1.78
CA ALA A 281 -2.66 0.09 -2.85
C ALA A 281 -4.02 0.59 -2.35
N ARG A 282 -4.46 0.09 -1.20
CA ARG A 282 -5.76 0.44 -0.57
C ARG A 282 -5.70 1.67 0.33
N LEU A 283 -4.53 2.28 0.46
CA LEU A 283 -4.31 3.42 1.35
C LEU A 283 -5.07 4.66 0.87
N VAL A 284 -5.85 5.25 1.77
CA VAL A 284 -6.53 6.54 1.53
C VAL A 284 -5.52 7.68 1.73
N PRO A 285 -5.47 8.68 0.84
CA PRO A 285 -4.41 9.69 0.81
C PRO A 285 -4.59 10.81 1.86
N TYR A 286 -4.91 10.47 3.12
CA TYR A 286 -4.92 11.42 4.23
C TYR A 286 -4.47 10.77 5.53
N SER A 287 -3.89 11.59 6.43
CA SER A 287 -3.44 11.15 7.75
C SER A 287 -4.58 11.16 8.77
N VAL A 288 -4.49 10.24 9.74
CA VAL A 288 -5.43 10.11 10.86
C VAL A 288 -4.87 10.76 12.11
N LEU A 289 -3.55 10.72 12.27
CA LEU A 289 -2.86 11.35 13.40
C LEU A 289 -1.44 11.80 12.99
N PRO A 290 -0.88 12.81 13.69
CA PRO A 290 0.47 13.27 13.41
C PRO A 290 1.51 12.16 13.57
N MET A 291 2.45 12.04 12.61
CA MET A 291 3.51 11.03 12.62
C MET A 291 4.37 11.09 13.89
N ALA A 292 4.62 12.29 14.42
CA ALA A 292 5.34 12.47 15.68
C ALA A 292 4.70 11.74 16.86
N SER A 293 3.37 11.74 16.94
CA SER A 293 2.62 11.02 17.97
C SER A 293 2.71 9.51 17.78
N LEU A 294 2.64 9.05 16.53
CA LEU A 294 2.75 7.65 16.18
C LEU A 294 4.13 7.09 16.52
N LEU A 295 5.20 7.80 16.20
CA LEU A 295 6.57 7.44 16.57
C LEU A 295 6.71 7.27 18.07
N ARG A 296 6.25 8.23 18.88
CA ARG A 296 6.32 8.15 20.35
C ARG A 296 5.56 6.94 20.92
N GLN A 297 4.38 6.62 20.36
CA GLN A 297 3.59 5.47 20.81
C GLN A 297 4.28 4.14 20.52
N VAL A 298 4.97 4.05 19.40
CA VAL A 298 5.52 2.78 18.91
C VAL A 298 6.94 2.53 19.41
N THR A 299 7.75 3.57 19.63
CA THR A 299 9.19 3.45 19.97
C THR A 299 9.43 2.52 21.16
N GLY A 300 8.63 2.63 22.23
CA GLY A 300 8.80 1.80 23.42
C GLY A 300 8.50 0.31 23.23
N ALA A 301 7.83 -0.08 22.13
CA ALA A 301 7.47 -1.45 21.81
C ALA A 301 8.35 -2.06 20.71
N LEU A 302 9.30 -1.29 20.15
CA LEU A 302 10.17 -1.77 19.08
C LEU A 302 11.22 -2.74 19.65
N PRO A 303 11.51 -3.86 18.95
CA PRO A 303 12.65 -4.71 19.27
C PRO A 303 13.94 -3.91 19.17
N TRP A 304 14.86 -4.18 20.11
CA TRP A 304 16.13 -3.47 20.16
C TRP A 304 16.92 -3.64 18.85
N GLY A 305 17.52 -2.53 18.34
CA GLY A 305 18.30 -2.55 17.09
C GLY A 305 17.45 -2.51 15.80
N THR A 306 16.12 -2.45 15.89
CA THR A 306 15.27 -2.24 14.72
C THR A 306 15.64 -0.93 14.02
N THR A 307 15.95 -0.97 12.73
CA THR A 307 16.20 0.23 11.92
C THR A 307 14.88 0.91 11.60
N VAL A 308 14.77 2.17 11.96
CA VAL A 308 13.61 3.02 11.66
C VAL A 308 13.88 3.83 10.40
N LEU A 309 13.05 3.67 9.38
CA LEU A 309 13.07 4.47 8.16
C LEU A 309 11.82 5.33 8.11
N LEU A 310 11.96 6.63 8.31
CA LEU A 310 10.88 7.58 8.15
C LEU A 310 10.87 8.15 6.72
N ILE A 311 9.69 8.16 6.10
CA ILE A 311 9.41 8.82 4.82
C ILE A 311 8.40 9.92 5.08
N SER A 312 8.76 11.18 4.81
CA SER A 312 7.85 12.31 5.00
C SER A 312 8.08 13.43 3.98
N ALA A 313 7.03 14.17 3.66
CA ALA A 313 7.11 15.37 2.80
C ALA A 313 7.41 16.64 3.60
N ILE A 314 7.10 16.66 4.89
CA ILE A 314 7.26 17.82 5.79
C ILE A 314 8.19 17.49 6.95
N ALA A 315 8.67 18.54 7.61
CA ALA A 315 9.61 18.42 8.73
C ALA A 315 9.17 19.28 9.93
N PRO A 316 7.98 19.02 10.52
CA PRO A 316 7.54 19.78 11.69
C PRO A 316 8.46 19.55 12.90
N GLU A 317 8.56 20.51 13.79
CA GLU A 317 9.47 20.46 14.94
C GLU A 317 9.21 19.25 15.86
N GLY A 318 7.93 18.92 16.09
CA GLY A 318 7.54 17.74 16.86
C GLY A 318 8.03 16.40 16.27
N LEU A 319 8.15 16.31 14.95
CA LEU A 319 8.68 15.14 14.26
C LEU A 319 10.18 14.96 14.52
N ARG A 320 10.92 16.07 14.48
CA ARG A 320 12.37 16.08 14.78
C ARG A 320 12.65 15.62 16.21
N ALA A 321 11.91 16.14 17.18
CA ALA A 321 12.03 15.72 18.58
C ALA A 321 11.74 14.22 18.75
N SER A 322 10.71 13.70 18.08
CA SER A 322 10.38 12.27 18.11
C SER A 322 11.45 11.39 17.47
N LEU A 323 12.08 11.81 16.37
CA LEU A 323 13.19 11.10 15.74
C LEU A 323 14.43 11.05 16.66
N LEU A 324 14.72 12.14 17.36
CA LEU A 324 15.80 12.15 18.34
C LEU A 324 15.55 11.14 19.47
N GLN A 325 14.31 11.09 19.99
CA GLN A 325 13.92 10.09 20.98
C GLN A 325 14.06 8.65 20.49
N VAL A 326 13.64 8.36 19.25
CA VAL A 326 13.83 7.04 18.60
C VAL A 326 15.30 6.67 18.57
N ARG A 327 16.16 7.63 18.18
CA ARG A 327 17.61 7.43 18.10
C ARG A 327 18.24 7.21 19.47
N GLU A 328 17.83 7.97 20.48
CA GLU A 328 18.30 7.82 21.88
C GLU A 328 17.87 6.48 22.49
N SER A 329 16.75 5.93 22.06
CA SER A 329 16.28 4.60 22.45
C SER A 329 17.09 3.45 21.81
N GLY A 330 18.13 3.76 21.02
CA GLY A 330 19.04 2.76 20.45
C GLY A 330 18.65 2.28 19.06
N HIS A 331 17.70 2.92 18.39
CA HIS A 331 17.27 2.54 17.05
C HIS A 331 18.02 3.34 15.97
N PRO A 332 18.76 2.68 15.05
CA PRO A 332 19.30 3.35 13.87
C PRO A 332 18.18 4.00 13.09
N THR A 333 18.34 5.28 12.76
CA THR A 333 17.26 6.07 12.17
C THR A 333 17.70 6.71 10.86
N ILE A 334 16.91 6.49 9.81
CA ILE A 334 17.06 7.08 8.49
C ILE A 334 15.82 7.92 8.22
N TRP A 335 16.00 9.13 7.77
CA TRP A 335 14.92 10.02 7.36
C TRP A 335 15.04 10.33 5.88
N LEU A 336 14.11 9.81 5.08
CA LEU A 336 13.93 10.18 3.68
C LEU A 336 12.93 11.33 3.60
N ALA A 337 13.45 12.52 3.36
CA ALA A 337 12.67 13.74 3.22
C ALA A 337 12.37 13.99 1.73
N LEU A 338 11.08 14.01 1.38
CA LEU A 338 10.58 14.15 0.01
C LEU A 338 10.09 15.58 -0.32
N GLY A 339 10.04 16.46 0.68
CA GLY A 339 9.62 17.84 0.52
C GLY A 339 10.59 18.69 -0.30
N GLU A 340 10.14 19.89 -0.67
CA GLU A 340 10.98 20.85 -1.43
C GLU A 340 12.21 21.30 -0.64
N GLN A 341 12.04 21.53 0.65
CA GLN A 341 13.11 21.99 1.52
C GLN A 341 13.78 20.82 2.25
N ARG A 342 15.11 20.87 2.30
CA ARG A 342 15.88 19.94 3.12
C ARG A 342 15.56 20.20 4.60
N PRO A 343 15.20 19.15 5.37
CA PRO A 343 14.98 19.31 6.80
C PRO A 343 16.29 19.67 7.52
N PRO A 344 16.20 20.37 8.65
CA PRO A 344 17.34 20.61 9.52
C PRO A 344 17.97 19.32 10.03
N ASP A 345 19.28 19.31 10.20
CA ASP A 345 19.99 18.14 10.70
C ASP A 345 19.52 17.74 12.11
N VAL A 346 19.40 16.43 12.31
CA VAL A 346 19.06 15.83 13.62
C VAL A 346 20.25 14.95 14.04
N PRO A 347 20.82 15.15 15.25
CA PRO A 347 21.99 14.43 15.69
C PRO A 347 21.79 12.90 15.64
N GLY A 348 22.68 12.21 14.92
CA GLY A 348 22.66 10.75 14.79
C GLY A 348 21.58 10.16 13.89
N VAL A 349 20.74 10.97 13.24
CA VAL A 349 19.79 10.56 12.21
C VAL A 349 20.42 10.75 10.83
N GLN A 350 20.35 9.73 9.98
CA GLN A 350 20.80 9.84 8.58
C GLN A 350 19.71 10.48 7.75
N ILE A 351 19.93 11.72 7.29
CA ILE A 351 18.96 12.43 6.45
C ILE A 351 19.33 12.23 4.98
N ARG A 352 18.35 11.74 4.21
CA ARG A 352 18.38 11.68 2.75
C ARG A 352 17.32 12.63 2.22
N HIS A 353 17.71 13.54 1.35
CA HIS A 353 16.79 14.51 0.77
C HIS A 353 16.62 14.26 -0.72
N ALA A 354 15.39 14.03 -1.12
CA ALA A 354 14.99 13.83 -2.51
C ALA A 354 13.84 14.80 -2.83
N PRO A 355 14.14 16.04 -3.27
CA PRO A 355 13.11 17.01 -3.59
C PRO A 355 12.23 16.53 -4.76
N PRO A 356 11.00 17.05 -4.92
CA PRO A 356 10.14 16.71 -6.04
C PRO A 356 10.83 17.09 -7.35
N THR A 357 10.95 16.11 -8.25
CA THR A 357 11.43 16.34 -9.62
C THR A 357 10.24 16.80 -10.46
N SER A 358 10.43 17.71 -11.40
CA SER A 358 9.40 18.25 -12.30
C SER A 358 8.67 17.21 -13.15
N ALA A 359 9.12 15.95 -13.15
CA ALA A 359 8.51 14.82 -13.84
C ALA A 359 7.18 14.30 -13.20
N PHE A 360 6.95 14.55 -11.90
CA PHE A 360 5.63 14.39 -11.30
C PHE A 360 4.86 15.70 -11.54
N GLY A 361 4.22 15.80 -12.71
CA GLY A 361 3.51 16.97 -13.15
C GLY A 361 2.59 17.52 -12.06
N ARG A 362 2.56 18.84 -11.94
CA ARG A 362 1.54 19.59 -11.19
C ARG A 362 0.17 19.20 -11.73
N ALA A 363 -0.42 18.14 -11.20
CA ALA A 363 -1.85 17.89 -11.32
C ALA A 363 -2.52 19.08 -10.61
N GLY A 364 -3.33 19.84 -11.35
CA GLY A 364 -3.86 21.12 -10.96
C GLY A 364 -4.40 21.13 -9.54
N THR A 365 -3.94 22.08 -8.78
CA THR A 365 -4.44 22.43 -7.46
C THR A 365 -5.90 22.86 -7.60
N THR A 366 -6.84 21.94 -7.41
CA THR A 366 -8.26 22.28 -7.27
C THR A 366 -8.42 22.91 -5.89
N ARG A 367 -8.28 24.24 -5.82
CA ARG A 367 -8.72 25.01 -4.66
C ARG A 367 -10.24 24.80 -4.54
N LEU A 368 -10.65 24.04 -3.55
CA LEU A 368 -12.02 24.10 -3.05
C LEU A 368 -12.22 25.48 -2.42
N VAL A 369 -12.76 26.42 -3.22
CA VAL A 369 -13.31 27.67 -2.69
C VAL A 369 -14.62 27.31 -2.01
N VAL A 370 -14.60 27.22 -0.69
CA VAL A 370 -15.80 27.21 0.12
C VAL A 370 -16.38 28.61 0.01
N GLY A 371 -17.46 28.76 -0.78
CA GLY A 371 -18.21 30.00 -0.88
C GLY A 371 -18.86 30.31 0.45
N GLY A 372 -18.35 31.33 1.12
CA GLY A 372 -19.02 32.01 2.22
C GLY A 372 -20.04 32.98 1.61
N GLU A 373 -21.32 32.71 1.82
CA GLU A 373 -22.37 33.73 1.62
C GLU A 373 -22.21 34.80 2.71
N GLU A 374 -21.90 36.01 2.28
CA GLU A 374 -22.16 37.21 3.08
C GLU A 374 -23.65 37.53 3.06
N ARG A 375 -24.19 37.67 4.25
CA ARG A 375 -25.30 38.57 4.57
C ARG A 375 -25.01 39.31 5.86
#